data_19161dd77d1bf463d9f76523bbe97527
#
_entry.id   19161dd77d1bf463d9f76523bbe97527
#
_cell.length_a   1.000
_cell.length_b   1.000
_cell.length_c   1.000
_cell.angle_alpha   90.00
_cell.angle_beta   90.00
_cell.angle_gamma   90.00
#
_symmetry.space_group_name_H-M   'P 1'
#
loop_
_entity.id
_entity.type
_entity.pdbx_description
1 polymer ?
#
loop_
_entity_poly.entity_id
_entity_poly.type
_entity_poly.pdbx_seq_one_letter_code
_entity_poly.pdbx_strand_id
1 'polypeptide(L)'
;MLEVKIYDSVDDSLLKFAVIVSQSNGKWVFCKHKERDTYEVPGGHREAGESILETAKRELQEETGAIRFDMKPLCVYSVTGKTRVNDTGEESFGLLCYAEITEFATELHSEMEKIVLLDELPEEWTYPLIQPKLIEKYLQMKNTIDFSPACLIECRCNERLPLTDMRDINGWVESVVLAVRQGDLFY
;
A
#
# COMPACT_ATOMS: atom_id res chain seq x y z
N MET A 1 -18.03 16.58 -5.52
CA MET A 1 -17.23 16.59 -4.25
C MET A 1 -16.44 15.30 -4.23
N LEU A 2 -15.18 15.32 -3.80
CA LEU A 2 -14.37 14.09 -3.70
C LEU A 2 -14.72 13.36 -2.41
N GLU A 3 -14.98 12.06 -2.51
CA GLU A 3 -15.31 11.19 -1.37
C GLU A 3 -14.35 9.99 -1.32
N VAL A 4 -13.90 9.64 -0.12
CA VAL A 4 -13.11 8.42 0.17
C VAL A 4 -13.91 7.56 1.12
N LYS A 5 -14.14 6.29 0.75
CA LYS A 5 -14.81 5.28 1.58
C LYS A 5 -13.88 4.12 1.87
N ILE A 6 -14.12 3.43 2.96
CA ILE A 6 -13.34 2.26 3.40
C ILE A 6 -14.24 1.03 3.38
N TYR A 7 -13.68 -0.09 2.92
CA TYR A 7 -14.36 -1.38 2.82
C TYR A 7 -13.47 -2.48 3.41
N ASP A 8 -14.08 -3.51 3.94
CA ASP A 8 -13.35 -4.69 4.40
C ASP A 8 -12.82 -5.48 3.20
N SER A 9 -13.66 -5.65 2.16
CA SER A 9 -13.29 -6.34 0.93
C SER A 9 -14.21 -5.94 -0.23
N VAL A 10 -13.72 -6.12 -1.45
CA VAL A 10 -14.48 -6.07 -2.70
C VAL A 10 -14.02 -7.20 -3.62
N ASP A 11 -14.69 -7.42 -4.74
CA ASP A 11 -14.20 -8.33 -5.78
C ASP A 11 -12.84 -7.83 -6.31
N ASP A 12 -11.84 -8.72 -6.44
CA ASP A 12 -10.48 -8.37 -6.89
C ASP A 12 -10.45 -7.65 -8.24
N SER A 13 -11.39 -7.98 -9.12
CA SER A 13 -11.51 -7.36 -10.45
C SER A 13 -11.81 -5.85 -10.40
N LEU A 14 -12.36 -5.36 -9.29
CA LEU A 14 -12.64 -3.94 -9.07
C LEU A 14 -11.41 -3.15 -8.62
N LEU A 15 -10.38 -3.82 -8.07
CA LEU A 15 -9.17 -3.17 -7.58
C LEU A 15 -8.31 -2.69 -8.75
N LYS A 16 -8.18 -1.38 -8.88
CA LYS A 16 -7.49 -0.71 -10.00
C LYS A 16 -6.12 -0.13 -9.62
N PHE A 17 -5.87 0.09 -8.35
CA PHE A 17 -4.63 0.70 -7.85
C PHE A 17 -4.29 0.22 -6.45
N ALA A 18 -3.01 0.34 -6.09
CA ALA A 18 -2.53 0.09 -4.74
C ALA A 18 -1.86 1.35 -4.19
N VAL A 19 -2.01 1.60 -2.89
CA VAL A 19 -1.32 2.68 -2.17
C VAL A 19 -0.69 2.09 -0.91
N ILE A 20 0.55 2.45 -0.65
CA ILE A 20 1.34 1.86 0.39
C ILE A 20 1.78 2.93 1.40
N VAL A 21 1.19 2.95 2.58
CA VAL A 21 1.74 3.70 3.71
C VAL A 21 3.01 3.00 4.15
N SER A 22 4.15 3.68 4.11
CA SER A 22 5.44 3.06 4.38
C SER A 22 6.23 3.80 5.45
N GLN A 23 6.97 3.04 6.25
CA GLN A 23 7.89 3.55 7.27
C GLN A 23 9.25 2.87 7.13
N SER A 24 10.28 3.52 7.66
CA SER A 24 11.62 2.97 7.81
C SER A 24 12.25 3.52 9.09
N ASN A 25 12.64 2.64 10.01
CA ASN A 25 13.23 3.04 11.30
C ASN A 25 12.36 4.07 12.07
N GLY A 26 11.03 3.88 12.03
CA GLY A 26 10.05 4.75 12.68
C GLY A 26 9.75 6.06 11.98
N LYS A 27 10.40 6.37 10.85
CA LYS A 27 10.12 7.54 10.03
C LYS A 27 9.19 7.21 8.88
N TRP A 28 8.34 8.15 8.51
CA TRP A 28 7.49 8.05 7.33
C TRP A 28 8.34 8.13 6.06
N VAL A 29 8.03 7.28 5.08
CA VAL A 29 8.66 7.31 3.76
C VAL A 29 7.68 7.93 2.77
N PHE A 30 8.09 9.03 2.15
CA PHE A 30 7.33 9.72 1.09
C PHE A 30 8.16 9.83 -0.17
N CYS A 31 7.47 9.89 -1.29
CA CYS A 31 8.05 10.10 -2.61
C CYS A 31 7.85 11.54 -3.05
N LYS A 32 8.83 12.10 -3.77
CA LYS A 32 8.72 13.37 -4.47
C LYS A 32 8.93 13.13 -5.96
N HIS A 33 7.89 13.37 -6.74
CA HIS A 33 7.94 13.28 -8.19
C HIS A 33 8.81 14.41 -8.78
N LYS A 34 9.55 14.15 -9.88
CA LYS A 34 10.44 15.12 -10.54
C LYS A 34 9.74 16.42 -10.98
N GLU A 35 8.45 16.33 -11.33
CA GLU A 35 7.67 17.45 -11.84
C GLU A 35 6.80 18.16 -10.80
N ARG A 36 6.95 17.80 -9.50
CA ARG A 36 6.09 18.34 -8.42
C ARG A 36 6.91 18.73 -7.21
N ASP A 37 6.44 19.76 -6.50
CA ASP A 37 7.02 20.18 -5.21
C ASP A 37 6.25 19.63 -3.99
N THR A 38 5.38 18.66 -4.22
CA THR A 38 4.54 18.00 -3.23
C THR A 38 5.00 16.57 -2.97
N TYR A 39 4.57 16.03 -1.83
CA TYR A 39 4.89 14.67 -1.41
C TYR A 39 3.71 13.74 -1.55
N GLU A 40 4.01 12.46 -1.74
CA GLU A 40 3.00 11.40 -1.86
C GLU A 40 3.49 10.10 -1.23
N VAL A 41 2.57 9.27 -0.76
CA VAL A 41 2.87 7.87 -0.42
C VAL A 41 2.99 7.07 -1.72
N PRO A 42 3.88 6.07 -1.79
CA PRO A 42 4.03 5.24 -2.98
C PRO A 42 2.73 4.55 -3.36
N GLY A 43 2.51 4.43 -4.67
CA GLY A 43 1.34 3.75 -5.19
C GLY A 43 1.04 4.08 -6.65
N GLY A 44 0.37 3.15 -7.31
CA GLY A 44 0.02 3.30 -8.71
C GLY A 44 -1.03 2.32 -9.21
N HIS A 45 -1.21 2.31 -10.53
CA HIS A 45 -2.24 1.51 -11.18
C HIS A 45 -1.81 0.07 -11.39
N ARG A 46 -2.79 -0.83 -11.29
CA ARG A 46 -2.64 -2.25 -11.59
C ARG A 46 -2.37 -2.44 -13.08
N GLU A 47 -1.31 -3.14 -13.40
CA GLU A 47 -0.99 -3.53 -14.76
C GLU A 47 -1.69 -4.83 -15.17
N ALA A 48 -1.75 -5.07 -16.49
CA ALA A 48 -2.38 -6.26 -17.03
C ALA A 48 -1.63 -7.54 -16.59
N GLY A 49 -2.35 -8.45 -15.95
CA GLY A 49 -1.80 -9.71 -15.47
C GLY A 49 -1.24 -9.69 -14.05
N GLU A 50 -1.19 -8.53 -13.40
CA GLU A 50 -0.80 -8.43 -12.00
C GLU A 50 -1.97 -8.76 -11.06
N SER A 51 -1.67 -9.39 -9.94
CA SER A 51 -2.51 -9.29 -8.75
C SER A 51 -2.33 -7.91 -8.11
N ILE A 52 -3.31 -7.47 -7.32
CA ILE A 52 -3.19 -6.15 -6.66
C ILE A 52 -2.02 -6.08 -5.67
N LEU A 53 -1.61 -7.21 -5.07
CA LEU A 53 -0.43 -7.27 -4.20
C LEU A 53 0.89 -7.20 -4.98
N GLU A 54 0.94 -7.73 -6.20
CA GLU A 54 2.09 -7.55 -7.09
C GLU A 54 2.22 -6.08 -7.51
N THR A 55 1.10 -5.43 -7.84
CA THR A 55 1.07 -3.98 -8.07
C THR A 55 1.64 -3.22 -6.87
N ALA A 56 1.17 -3.51 -5.65
CA ALA A 56 1.66 -2.83 -4.45
C ALA A 56 3.17 -3.01 -4.24
N LYS A 57 3.71 -4.22 -4.48
CA LYS A 57 5.15 -4.49 -4.37
C LYS A 57 5.95 -3.76 -5.44
N ARG A 58 5.51 -3.81 -6.69
CA ARG A 58 6.17 -3.14 -7.81
C ARG A 58 6.24 -1.64 -7.58
N GLU A 59 5.11 -0.99 -7.26
CA GLU A 59 5.04 0.44 -7.00
C GLU A 59 5.92 0.86 -5.82
N LEU A 60 5.92 0.09 -4.72
CA LEU A 60 6.80 0.36 -3.58
C LEU A 60 8.28 0.33 -3.99
N GLN A 61 8.68 -0.67 -4.79
CA GLN A 61 10.06 -0.82 -5.23
C GLN A 61 10.46 0.27 -6.24
N GLU A 62 9.60 0.56 -7.22
CA GLU A 62 9.87 1.55 -8.27
C GLU A 62 9.95 2.96 -7.72
N GLU A 63 9.04 3.35 -6.83
CA GLU A 63 8.96 4.71 -6.33
C GLU A 63 9.85 4.99 -5.12
N THR A 64 10.18 3.96 -4.31
CA THR A 64 11.02 4.15 -3.13
C THR A 64 12.41 3.54 -3.25
N GLY A 65 12.64 2.65 -4.20
CA GLY A 65 13.87 1.85 -4.25
C GLY A 65 13.96 0.80 -3.14
N ALA A 66 12.84 0.39 -2.54
CA ALA A 66 12.83 -0.60 -1.48
C ALA A 66 13.36 -1.95 -1.98
N ILE A 67 14.43 -2.47 -1.35
CA ILE A 67 15.02 -3.79 -1.65
C ILE A 67 14.49 -4.83 -0.68
N ARG A 68 14.48 -4.50 0.62
CA ARG A 68 13.98 -5.39 1.67
C ARG A 68 12.92 -4.66 2.48
N PHE A 69 11.76 -5.29 2.58
CA PHE A 69 10.62 -4.75 3.30
C PHE A 69 9.64 -5.84 3.71
N ASP A 70 8.90 -5.57 4.76
CA ASP A 70 7.74 -6.35 5.17
C ASP A 70 6.49 -5.58 4.79
N MET A 71 5.59 -6.20 4.00
CA MET A 71 4.37 -5.54 3.53
C MET A 71 3.14 -6.36 3.87
N LYS A 72 2.06 -5.67 4.27
CA LYS A 72 0.76 -6.30 4.54
C LYS A 72 -0.38 -5.46 3.98
N PRO A 73 -1.44 -6.11 3.44
CA PRO A 73 -2.68 -5.43 3.10
C PRO A 73 -3.39 -4.97 4.39
N LEU A 74 -4.07 -3.83 4.33
CA LEU A 74 -4.81 -3.27 5.44
C LEU A 74 -6.33 -3.30 5.19
N CYS A 75 -6.76 -2.65 4.12
CA CYS A 75 -8.17 -2.56 3.76
C CYS A 75 -8.32 -2.13 2.31
N VAL A 76 -9.52 -2.27 1.79
CA VAL A 76 -9.90 -1.68 0.51
C VAL A 76 -10.45 -0.28 0.76
N TYR A 77 -10.18 0.63 -0.17
CA TYR A 77 -10.80 1.95 -0.17
C TYR A 77 -11.32 2.29 -1.57
N SER A 78 -12.24 3.24 -1.65
CA SER A 78 -12.64 3.82 -2.93
C SER A 78 -12.48 5.32 -2.92
N VAL A 79 -12.34 5.86 -4.13
CA VAL A 79 -12.37 7.29 -4.40
C VAL A 79 -13.45 7.55 -5.44
N THR A 80 -14.39 8.43 -5.10
CA THR A 80 -15.42 8.95 -6.01
C THR A 80 -15.15 10.43 -6.23
N GLY A 81 -15.26 10.89 -7.46
CA GLY A 81 -15.02 12.28 -7.87
C GLY A 81 -13.80 12.43 -8.75
N LYS A 82 -13.76 13.53 -9.49
CA LYS A 82 -12.68 13.80 -10.43
C LYS A 82 -11.38 14.11 -9.71
N THR A 83 -10.33 13.44 -10.13
CA THR A 83 -8.95 13.63 -9.67
C THR A 83 -8.00 13.67 -10.87
N ARG A 84 -6.71 13.83 -10.64
CA ARG A 84 -5.68 13.73 -11.71
C ARG A 84 -5.63 12.36 -12.37
N VAL A 85 -5.99 11.31 -11.62
CA VAL A 85 -5.92 9.89 -12.05
C VAL A 85 -7.32 9.28 -12.26
N ASN A 86 -8.38 10.04 -12.08
CA ASN A 86 -9.76 9.64 -12.33
C ASN A 86 -10.53 10.84 -12.94
N ASP A 87 -10.56 10.91 -14.24
CA ASP A 87 -11.17 11.99 -15.00
C ASP A 87 -12.68 11.81 -15.16
N THR A 88 -13.20 10.59 -15.06
CA THR A 88 -14.65 10.30 -15.11
C THR A 88 -15.34 10.74 -13.83
N GLY A 89 -14.66 10.61 -12.68
CA GLY A 89 -15.22 10.83 -11.36
C GLY A 89 -16.08 9.67 -10.85
N GLU A 90 -16.11 8.55 -11.57
CA GLU A 90 -16.75 7.32 -11.12
C GLU A 90 -16.00 6.71 -9.91
N GLU A 91 -16.69 5.89 -9.13
CA GLU A 91 -16.07 5.21 -8.00
C GLU A 91 -14.99 4.24 -8.47
N SER A 92 -13.78 4.41 -7.95
CA SER A 92 -12.62 3.56 -8.25
C SER A 92 -12.07 2.97 -6.97
N PHE A 93 -11.75 1.67 -6.99
CA PHE A 93 -11.32 0.93 -5.81
C PHE A 93 -9.81 0.68 -5.82
N GLY A 94 -9.21 0.78 -4.64
CA GLY A 94 -7.80 0.52 -4.42
C GLY A 94 -7.55 -0.28 -3.14
N LEU A 95 -6.39 -0.95 -3.10
CA LEU A 95 -5.89 -1.62 -1.91
C LEU A 95 -4.97 -0.66 -1.14
N LEU A 96 -5.24 -0.48 0.15
CA LEU A 96 -4.33 0.17 1.07
C LEU A 96 -3.44 -0.89 1.72
N CYS A 97 -2.12 -0.70 1.62
CA CYS A 97 -1.11 -1.53 2.27
C CYS A 97 -0.30 -0.71 3.28
N TYR A 98 0.38 -1.42 4.18
CA TYR A 98 1.47 -0.90 4.99
C TYR A 98 2.75 -1.63 4.66
N ALA A 99 3.89 -0.92 4.65
CA ALA A 99 5.20 -1.51 4.52
C ALA A 99 6.20 -0.93 5.52
N GLU A 100 6.98 -1.80 6.15
CA GLU A 100 8.19 -1.44 6.89
C GLU A 100 9.40 -1.74 5.99
N ILE A 101 10.15 -0.70 5.62
CA ILE A 101 11.29 -0.82 4.71
C ILE A 101 12.57 -0.84 5.53
N THR A 102 13.39 -1.88 5.34
CA THR A 102 14.65 -2.06 6.07
C THR A 102 15.88 -1.80 5.20
N GLU A 103 15.74 -1.80 3.86
CA GLU A 103 16.84 -1.57 2.95
C GLU A 103 16.35 -0.90 1.67
N PHE A 104 17.08 0.13 1.23
CA PHE A 104 16.83 0.88 0.00
C PHE A 104 17.96 0.70 -1.00
N ALA A 105 17.65 0.82 -2.29
CA ALA A 105 18.64 0.96 -3.35
C ALA A 105 19.38 2.30 -3.22
N THR A 106 20.58 2.33 -3.76
CA THR A 106 21.40 3.55 -3.78
C THR A 106 20.90 4.59 -4.78
N GLU A 107 20.19 4.16 -5.81
CA GLU A 107 19.66 5.02 -6.87
C GLU A 107 18.21 4.65 -7.19
N LEU A 108 17.39 5.67 -7.51
CA LEU A 108 16.03 5.51 -8.03
C LEU A 108 16.06 5.57 -9.56
N HIS A 109 15.35 4.65 -10.20
CA HIS A 109 15.28 4.56 -11.67
C HIS A 109 13.88 4.87 -12.23
N SER A 110 13.00 5.49 -11.42
CA SER A 110 11.63 5.84 -11.76
C SER A 110 11.46 7.34 -12.08
N GLU A 111 10.21 7.78 -12.19
CA GLU A 111 9.85 9.19 -12.28
C GLU A 111 10.05 9.97 -10.97
N MET A 112 10.33 9.29 -9.87
CA MET A 112 10.60 9.94 -8.59
C MET A 112 11.97 10.62 -8.58
N GLU A 113 12.00 11.87 -8.09
CA GLU A 113 13.23 12.63 -7.87
C GLU A 113 14.00 12.06 -6.67
N LYS A 114 13.27 11.81 -5.59
CA LYS A 114 13.83 11.32 -4.33
C LYS A 114 12.76 10.77 -3.41
N ILE A 115 13.19 9.99 -2.44
CA ILE A 115 12.42 9.71 -1.23
C ILE A 115 12.84 10.65 -0.11
N VAL A 116 11.94 10.90 0.82
CA VAL A 116 12.21 11.62 2.07
C VAL A 116 11.74 10.80 3.25
N LEU A 117 12.54 10.81 4.33
CA LEU A 117 12.20 10.17 5.59
C LEU A 117 11.88 11.27 6.60
N LEU A 118 10.62 11.36 7.01
CA LEU A 118 10.10 12.41 7.88
C LEU A 118 9.65 11.83 9.22
N ASP A 119 9.87 12.58 10.29
CA ASP A 119 9.34 12.26 11.62
C ASP A 119 7.86 12.61 11.72
N GLU A 120 7.41 13.62 10.96
CA GLU A 120 6.04 14.11 10.90
C GLU A 120 5.49 14.02 9.47
N LEU A 121 4.17 14.14 9.32
CA LEU A 121 3.51 14.14 8.01
C LEU A 121 3.83 15.44 7.27
N PRO A 122 3.97 15.42 5.92
CA PRO A 122 4.23 16.63 5.15
C PRO A 122 3.02 17.57 5.15
N GLU A 123 3.27 18.85 5.02
CA GLU A 123 2.21 19.85 4.86
C GLU A 123 1.65 19.87 3.43
N GLU A 124 2.53 19.64 2.44
CA GLU A 124 2.19 19.74 1.02
C GLU A 124 2.06 18.34 0.38
N TRP A 125 0.82 17.99 0.04
CA TRP A 125 0.44 16.70 -0.51
C TRP A 125 0.11 16.77 -2.01
N THR A 126 0.54 15.78 -2.77
CA THR A 126 0.11 15.60 -4.16
C THR A 126 -1.40 15.28 -4.23
N TYR A 127 -1.91 14.53 -3.24
CA TYR A 127 -3.32 14.13 -3.14
C TYR A 127 -3.91 14.51 -1.77
N PRO A 128 -4.10 15.82 -1.47
CA PRO A 128 -4.42 16.31 -0.12
C PRO A 128 -5.79 15.86 0.40
N LEU A 129 -6.71 15.46 -0.48
CA LEU A 129 -8.06 15.01 -0.10
C LEU A 129 -8.16 13.48 0.05
N ILE A 130 -7.10 12.73 -0.29
CA ILE A 130 -7.08 11.27 -0.30
C ILE A 130 -6.04 10.73 0.69
N GLN A 131 -4.76 11.00 0.45
CA GLN A 131 -3.67 10.34 1.17
C GLN A 131 -3.65 10.60 2.69
N PRO A 132 -3.94 11.82 3.19
CA PRO A 132 -4.06 12.02 4.64
C PRO A 132 -5.13 11.14 5.29
N LYS A 133 -6.27 10.89 4.62
CA LYS A 133 -7.34 10.00 5.12
C LYS A 133 -6.90 8.54 5.17
N LEU A 134 -6.09 8.11 4.21
CA LEU A 134 -5.55 6.75 4.18
C LEU A 134 -4.53 6.54 5.32
N ILE A 135 -3.69 7.53 5.59
CA ILE A 135 -2.78 7.49 6.74
C ILE A 135 -3.54 7.52 8.05
N GLU A 136 -4.57 8.35 8.18
CA GLU A 136 -5.45 8.36 9.34
C GLU A 136 -6.06 6.98 9.58
N LYS A 137 -6.55 6.31 8.51
CA LYS A 137 -7.08 4.95 8.61
C LYS A 137 -6.02 3.95 9.08
N TYR A 138 -4.80 4.02 8.55
CA TYR A 138 -3.67 3.21 9.03
C TYR A 138 -3.41 3.43 10.51
N LEU A 139 -3.35 4.69 10.98
CA LEU A 139 -3.09 5.01 12.38
C LEU A 139 -4.20 4.49 13.32
N GLN A 140 -5.47 4.56 12.88
CA GLN A 140 -6.60 3.96 13.63
C GLN A 140 -6.42 2.45 13.75
N MET A 141 -6.06 1.77 12.66
CA MET A 141 -5.82 0.31 12.68
C MET A 141 -4.61 -0.06 13.53
N LYS A 142 -3.51 0.69 13.43
CA LYS A 142 -2.29 0.48 14.22
C LYS A 142 -2.56 0.52 15.73
N ASN A 143 -3.43 1.39 16.18
CA ASN A 143 -3.79 1.51 17.60
C ASN A 143 -4.76 0.41 18.07
N THR A 144 -5.41 -0.29 17.16
CA THR A 144 -6.43 -1.31 17.46
C THR A 144 -5.88 -2.73 17.35
N ILE A 145 -4.87 -2.92 16.51
CA ILE A 145 -4.26 -4.23 16.23
C ILE A 145 -2.84 -4.18 16.82
N ASP A 146 -2.56 -5.08 17.76
CA ASP A 146 -1.19 -5.33 18.20
C ASP A 146 -0.41 -5.94 17.03
N PHE A 147 0.47 -5.13 16.41
CA PHE A 147 1.25 -5.53 15.24
C PHE A 147 2.36 -6.52 15.65
N SER A 148 1.97 -7.75 15.97
CA SER A 148 2.94 -8.83 16.18
C SER A 148 3.68 -9.13 14.85
N PRO A 149 5.01 -9.33 14.89
CA PRO A 149 5.81 -9.68 13.71
C PRO A 149 5.33 -10.92 12.95
N ALA A 150 4.49 -11.76 13.58
CA ALA A 150 3.96 -12.98 12.98
C ALA A 150 2.99 -12.77 11.80
N CYS A 151 2.48 -11.54 11.59
CA CYS A 151 1.55 -11.21 10.48
C CYS A 151 2.23 -10.56 9.27
N LEU A 152 3.55 -10.43 9.26
CA LEU A 152 4.27 -9.77 8.18
C LEU A 152 4.66 -10.77 7.09
N ILE A 153 4.39 -10.44 5.84
CA ILE A 153 4.88 -11.19 4.67
C ILE A 153 6.31 -10.71 4.39
N GLU A 154 7.30 -11.51 4.80
CA GLU A 154 8.70 -11.21 4.50
C GLU A 154 8.95 -11.35 2.99
N CYS A 155 9.27 -10.25 2.32
CA CYS A 155 9.64 -10.25 0.91
C CYS A 155 11.16 -10.11 0.77
N ARG A 156 11.83 -11.21 0.44
CA ARG A 156 13.27 -11.21 0.06
C ARG A 156 13.35 -11.18 -1.46
N CYS A 157 13.75 -10.06 -2.02
CA CYS A 157 13.79 -9.83 -3.47
C CYS A 157 14.84 -10.64 -4.25
N ASN A 158 15.47 -11.69 -3.69
CA ASN A 158 16.52 -12.46 -4.36
C ASN A 158 16.16 -13.92 -4.66
N GLU A 159 14.94 -14.39 -4.40
CA GLU A 159 14.54 -15.73 -4.79
C GLU A 159 13.41 -15.66 -5.80
N ARG A 160 13.69 -16.08 -7.05
CA ARG A 160 12.66 -16.48 -8.00
C ARG A 160 11.94 -17.66 -7.36
N LEU A 161 10.81 -17.45 -6.75
CA LEU A 161 9.94 -18.53 -6.33
C LEU A 161 9.51 -19.31 -7.58
N PRO A 162 9.65 -20.64 -7.60
CA PRO A 162 9.11 -21.44 -8.68
C PRO A 162 7.58 -21.23 -8.73
N LEU A 163 7.06 -21.03 -9.94
CA LEU A 163 5.65 -20.85 -10.28
C LEU A 163 4.82 -22.14 -10.04
N THR A 164 4.89 -22.70 -8.86
CA THR A 164 4.09 -23.86 -8.47
C THR A 164 3.33 -23.52 -7.19
N ASP A 165 2.04 -23.31 -7.41
CA ASP A 165 0.95 -23.24 -6.44
C ASP A 165 0.47 -21.86 -5.97
N MET A 166 -0.02 -21.07 -6.93
CA MET A 166 -0.78 -19.84 -6.64
C MET A 166 -2.19 -20.07 -6.05
N ARG A 167 -2.60 -21.32 -5.82
CA ARG A 167 -3.91 -21.65 -5.25
C ARG A 167 -4.00 -21.48 -3.74
N ASP A 168 -2.85 -21.49 -3.05
CA ASP A 168 -2.83 -21.37 -1.58
C ASP A 168 -2.89 -19.93 -1.05
N ILE A 169 -2.52 -18.94 -1.86
CA ILE A 169 -2.55 -17.52 -1.41
C ILE A 169 -3.99 -17.01 -1.25
N ASN A 170 -4.89 -17.39 -2.14
CA ASN A 170 -6.31 -17.02 -2.01
C ASN A 170 -6.98 -17.71 -0.81
N GLY A 171 -6.61 -18.95 -0.50
CA GLY A 171 -7.05 -19.64 0.69
C GLY A 171 -6.55 -19.01 1.99
N TRP A 172 -5.36 -18.41 1.95
CA TRP A 172 -4.77 -17.75 3.13
C TRP A 172 -5.43 -16.40 3.42
N VAL A 173 -5.71 -15.61 2.39
CA VAL A 173 -6.44 -14.32 2.52
C VAL A 173 -7.85 -14.56 3.06
N GLU A 174 -8.56 -15.59 2.58
CA GLU A 174 -9.87 -15.98 3.13
C GLU A 174 -9.77 -16.47 4.57
N SER A 175 -8.72 -17.22 4.94
CA SER A 175 -8.51 -17.70 6.30
C SER A 175 -8.20 -16.59 7.29
N VAL A 176 -7.39 -15.60 6.91
CA VAL A 176 -7.08 -14.43 7.76
C VAL A 176 -8.33 -13.57 7.96
N VAL A 177 -9.13 -13.35 6.93
CA VAL A 177 -10.42 -12.63 7.02
C VAL A 177 -11.41 -13.39 7.90
N LEU A 178 -11.45 -14.75 7.84
CA LEU A 178 -12.30 -15.57 8.70
C LEU A 178 -11.85 -15.55 10.17
N ALA A 179 -10.56 -15.62 10.46
CA ALA A 179 -10.01 -15.61 11.81
C ALA A 179 -10.28 -14.27 12.53
N VAL A 180 -10.17 -13.14 11.81
CA VAL A 180 -10.54 -11.82 12.35
C VAL A 180 -12.05 -11.71 12.63
N ARG A 181 -12.90 -12.40 11.85
CA ARG A 181 -14.35 -12.42 12.07
C ARG A 181 -14.82 -13.29 13.25
N GLN A 182 -14.04 -14.32 13.62
CA GLN A 182 -14.44 -15.26 14.67
C GLN A 182 -13.84 -14.98 16.05
N GLY A 183 -12.92 -14.02 16.16
CA GLY A 183 -12.33 -13.64 17.45
C GLY A 183 -11.48 -14.75 18.11
N ASP A 184 -11.10 -15.77 17.37
CA ASP A 184 -10.31 -16.89 17.87
C ASP A 184 -8.81 -16.48 17.91
N LEU A 185 -8.44 -15.87 19.03
CA LEU A 185 -7.05 -15.75 19.46
C LEU A 185 -6.60 -17.11 20.00
N PHE A 186 -5.78 -17.81 19.25
CA PHE A 186 -5.02 -18.93 19.83
C PHE A 186 -3.82 -18.38 20.62
N TYR A 187 -3.75 -18.84 21.86
CA TYR A 187 -2.62 -18.69 22.75
C TYR A 187 -1.37 -19.46 22.25
#